data_f640eb19fec7ea0fc56a76bb80c6aa4e
#
_entry.id   f640eb19fec7ea0fc56a76bb80c6aa4e
#
_cell.length_a   1.000
_cell.length_b   1.000
_cell.length_c   1.000
_cell.angle_alpha   90.00
_cell.angle_beta   90.00
_cell.angle_gamma   90.00
#
_symmetry.space_group_name_H-M   'P 1'
#
loop_
_entity.id
_entity.type
_entity.pdbx_description
1 polymer ?
#
loop_
_entity_poly.entity_id
_entity_poly.type
_entity_poly.pdbx_seq_one_letter_code
_entity_poly.pdbx_strand_id
1 'polypeptide(L)'
;MRLLQLFLILSFNMNAQNNNLPFFEISSEKNHYTSVNIIYRLIEGVGYRYYWASKDLKKEDLDYKPSSSSISSYETLEHIYVLSETIMNSALNKVNNRPTEKTPKSYNELREGTLMNLQKFNDIILSKNEDDLKRIKIIFNRGGREASFPFWNLLNGQIADMIYHTGQIVSFRRTTGNPIQKGVNVFLGKTKLSN
;
A
#
# COMPACT_ATOMS: atom_id res chain seq x y z
N MET A 1 -54.47 -35.31 -6.14
CA MET A 1 -53.71 -34.14 -6.63
C MET A 1 -52.57 -33.86 -5.64
N ARG A 2 -51.34 -34.24 -5.98
CA ARG A 2 -50.14 -33.92 -5.17
C ARG A 2 -49.46 -32.72 -5.80
N LEU A 3 -49.42 -31.59 -5.07
CA LEU A 3 -48.65 -30.40 -5.46
C LEU A 3 -47.16 -30.72 -5.26
N LEU A 4 -46.39 -30.68 -6.35
CA LEU A 4 -44.95 -30.72 -6.37
C LEU A 4 -44.44 -29.30 -6.14
N GLN A 5 -43.90 -28.98 -4.96
CA GLN A 5 -43.21 -27.71 -4.72
C GLN A 5 -41.81 -27.83 -5.30
N LEU A 6 -41.58 -27.06 -6.37
CA LEU A 6 -40.28 -26.90 -7.00
C LEU A 6 -39.46 -25.90 -6.17
N PHE A 7 -38.47 -26.38 -5.38
CA PHE A 7 -37.48 -25.54 -4.71
C PHE A 7 -36.45 -25.06 -5.73
N LEU A 8 -36.54 -23.81 -6.13
CA LEU A 8 -35.53 -23.14 -6.96
C LEU A 8 -34.32 -22.79 -6.06
N ILE A 9 -33.27 -23.61 -6.11
CA ILE A 9 -31.98 -23.27 -5.46
C ILE A 9 -31.31 -22.24 -6.34
N LEU A 10 -31.41 -20.95 -5.94
CA LEU A 10 -30.55 -19.92 -6.47
C LEU A 10 -29.13 -20.12 -5.92
N SER A 11 -28.29 -20.76 -6.71
CA SER A 11 -26.84 -20.75 -6.49
C SER A 11 -26.32 -19.33 -6.75
N PHE A 12 -26.08 -18.59 -5.67
CA PHE A 12 -25.25 -17.39 -5.72
C PHE A 12 -23.84 -17.82 -6.09
N ASN A 13 -23.48 -17.69 -7.37
CA ASN A 13 -22.10 -17.66 -7.78
C ASN A 13 -21.48 -16.38 -7.18
N MET A 14 -20.86 -16.50 -6.01
CA MET A 14 -19.89 -15.54 -5.57
C MET A 14 -18.73 -15.61 -6.55
N ASN A 15 -18.77 -14.76 -7.59
CA ASN A 15 -17.59 -14.43 -8.34
C ASN A 15 -16.60 -13.84 -7.34
N ALA A 16 -15.67 -14.67 -6.86
CA ALA A 16 -14.43 -14.20 -6.28
C ALA A 16 -13.77 -13.37 -7.40
N GLN A 17 -13.97 -12.05 -7.36
CA GLN A 17 -13.17 -11.13 -8.15
C GLN A 17 -11.72 -11.39 -7.75
N ASN A 18 -11.01 -12.09 -8.62
CA ASN A 18 -9.56 -12.17 -8.61
C ASN A 18 -9.05 -10.76 -8.96
N ASN A 19 -9.21 -9.82 -8.03
CA ASN A 19 -8.61 -8.51 -8.11
C ASN A 19 -7.11 -8.74 -7.95
N ASN A 20 -6.40 -8.88 -9.08
CA ASN A 20 -4.96 -8.88 -9.13
C ASN A 20 -4.47 -7.49 -8.72
N LEU A 21 -4.42 -7.24 -7.40
CA LEU A 21 -3.84 -6.03 -6.87
C LEU A 21 -2.37 -5.93 -7.31
N PRO A 22 -1.87 -4.74 -7.62
CA PRO A 22 -0.49 -4.55 -8.06
C PRO A 22 0.50 -4.98 -6.98
N PHE A 23 1.74 -5.21 -7.40
CA PHE A 23 2.88 -5.58 -6.55
C PHE A 23 2.82 -6.99 -5.94
N PHE A 24 2.07 -7.90 -6.54
CA PHE A 24 2.20 -9.32 -6.21
C PHE A 24 3.63 -9.84 -6.40
N GLU A 25 4.29 -9.35 -7.44
CA GLU A 25 5.72 -9.53 -7.74
C GLU A 25 6.32 -8.21 -8.22
N ILE A 26 7.64 -8.10 -8.09
CA ILE A 26 8.40 -7.01 -8.70
C ILE A 26 8.60 -7.31 -10.18
N SER A 27 8.46 -6.31 -11.04
CA SER A 27 8.62 -6.44 -12.49
C SER A 27 10.06 -6.82 -12.89
N SER A 28 10.27 -7.18 -14.14
CA SER A 28 11.59 -7.45 -14.70
C SER A 28 12.51 -6.24 -14.55
N GLU A 29 13.83 -6.50 -14.53
CA GLU A 29 14.83 -5.44 -14.47
C GLU A 29 14.71 -4.47 -15.64
N LYS A 30 14.97 -3.20 -15.37
CA LYS A 30 15.07 -2.17 -16.41
C LYS A 30 16.49 -2.17 -17.00
N ASN A 31 16.60 -1.92 -18.29
CA ASN A 31 17.90 -1.95 -19.00
C ASN A 31 18.85 -0.81 -18.57
N HIS A 32 18.35 0.24 -17.95
CA HIS A 32 19.11 1.44 -17.60
C HIS A 32 18.89 1.88 -16.17
N TYR A 33 19.96 2.27 -15.49
CA TYR A 33 19.96 2.82 -14.13
C TYR A 33 19.77 4.35 -14.17
N THR A 34 18.60 4.79 -14.66
CA THR A 34 18.21 6.20 -14.57
C THR A 34 17.60 6.50 -13.21
N SER A 35 17.61 7.76 -12.78
CA SER A 35 16.95 8.20 -11.54
C SER A 35 15.47 7.77 -11.49
N VAL A 36 14.77 7.88 -12.61
CA VAL A 36 13.38 7.45 -12.76
C VAL A 36 13.24 5.94 -12.52
N ASN A 37 14.07 5.11 -13.17
CA ASN A 37 14.00 3.66 -13.00
C ASN A 37 14.40 3.20 -11.59
N ILE A 38 15.31 3.91 -10.93
CA ILE A 38 15.69 3.64 -9.52
C ILE A 38 14.50 3.93 -8.59
N ILE A 39 13.83 5.08 -8.76
CA ILE A 39 12.65 5.45 -7.96
C ILE A 39 11.50 4.47 -8.23
N TYR A 40 11.23 4.15 -9.48
CA TYR A 40 10.24 3.16 -9.87
C TYR A 40 10.47 1.84 -9.15
N ARG A 41 11.71 1.31 -9.22
CA ARG A 41 12.10 0.06 -8.56
C ARG A 41 11.98 0.14 -7.04
N LEU A 42 12.30 1.28 -6.44
CA LEU A 42 12.13 1.49 -4.99
C LEU A 42 10.64 1.34 -4.60
N ILE A 43 9.75 1.97 -5.34
CA ILE A 43 8.30 1.88 -5.09
C ILE A 43 7.77 0.46 -5.33
N GLU A 44 8.24 -0.25 -6.36
CA GLU A 44 7.89 -1.67 -6.53
C GLU A 44 8.31 -2.50 -5.31
N GLY A 45 9.50 -2.23 -4.77
CA GLY A 45 10.01 -2.91 -3.57
C GLY A 45 9.18 -2.60 -2.32
N VAL A 46 8.70 -1.36 -2.17
CA VAL A 46 7.77 -0.94 -1.11
C VAL A 46 6.41 -1.62 -1.28
N GLY A 47 5.85 -1.55 -2.48
CA GLY A 47 4.56 -2.14 -2.81
C GLY A 47 4.53 -3.65 -2.61
N TYR A 48 5.57 -4.37 -3.05
CA TYR A 48 5.71 -5.81 -2.84
C TYR A 48 5.74 -6.18 -1.35
N ARG A 49 6.52 -5.45 -0.54
CA ARG A 49 6.56 -5.67 0.91
C ARG A 49 5.20 -5.42 1.55
N TYR A 50 4.54 -4.33 1.20
CA TYR A 50 3.23 -3.98 1.73
C TYR A 50 2.15 -4.98 1.26
N TYR A 51 2.18 -5.41 -0.01
CA TYR A 51 1.26 -6.41 -0.53
C TYR A 51 1.23 -7.66 0.35
N TRP A 52 2.40 -8.21 0.66
CA TRP A 52 2.52 -9.44 1.44
C TRP A 52 2.37 -9.21 2.95
N ALA A 53 2.81 -8.08 3.46
CA ALA A 53 2.63 -7.72 4.87
C ALA A 53 1.15 -7.55 5.23
N SER A 54 0.37 -6.95 4.33
CA SER A 54 -1.04 -6.64 4.55
C SER A 54 -2.01 -7.70 4.02
N LYS A 55 -1.55 -8.77 3.35
CA LYS A 55 -2.42 -9.81 2.79
C LYS A 55 -2.97 -10.71 3.90
N ASP A 56 -4.28 -11.01 3.87
CA ASP A 56 -4.96 -11.97 4.76
C ASP A 56 -4.79 -11.67 6.26
N LEU A 57 -4.82 -10.39 6.65
CA LEU A 57 -4.88 -9.99 8.05
C LEU A 57 -6.27 -10.30 8.62
N LYS A 58 -6.28 -10.93 9.79
CA LYS A 58 -7.48 -11.28 10.54
C LYS A 58 -7.82 -10.18 11.54
N LYS A 59 -8.99 -10.29 12.16
CA LYS A 59 -9.42 -9.33 13.18
C LYS A 59 -8.41 -9.21 14.33
N GLU A 60 -7.87 -10.33 14.78
CA GLU A 60 -6.86 -10.37 15.85
C GLU A 60 -5.57 -9.65 15.48
N ASP A 61 -5.19 -9.71 14.19
CA ASP A 61 -4.04 -8.97 13.68
C ASP A 61 -4.32 -7.46 13.66
N LEU A 62 -5.49 -7.07 13.19
CA LEU A 62 -5.89 -5.66 13.06
C LEU A 62 -6.03 -4.96 14.41
N ASP A 63 -6.55 -5.66 15.39
CA ASP A 63 -6.75 -5.14 16.75
C ASP A 63 -5.46 -5.14 17.60
N TYR A 64 -4.41 -5.84 17.15
CA TYR A 64 -3.19 -5.99 17.93
C TYR A 64 -2.49 -4.66 18.18
N LYS A 65 -2.09 -4.45 19.45
CA LYS A 65 -1.27 -3.34 19.93
C LYS A 65 -0.07 -3.90 20.70
N PRO A 66 1.16 -3.48 20.44
CA PRO A 66 2.33 -3.94 21.17
C PRO A 66 2.34 -3.47 22.65
N SER A 67 1.64 -2.39 22.95
CA SER A 67 1.41 -1.89 24.31
C SER A 67 0.09 -1.09 24.38
N SER A 68 -0.39 -0.79 25.58
CA SER A 68 -1.60 0.02 25.77
C SER A 68 -1.51 1.44 25.21
N SER A 69 -0.30 2.00 25.12
CA SER A 69 -0.04 3.34 24.58
C SER A 69 0.26 3.34 23.07
N SER A 70 0.37 2.17 22.45
CA SER A 70 0.69 2.05 21.02
C SER A 70 -0.58 2.12 20.18
N ILE A 71 -0.41 2.53 18.91
CA ILE A 71 -1.46 2.38 17.90
C ILE A 71 -1.60 0.91 17.49
N SER A 72 -2.79 0.53 17.05
CA SER A 72 -3.07 -0.82 16.54
C SER A 72 -2.48 -1.05 15.15
N SER A 73 -2.47 -2.32 14.72
CA SER A 73 -2.15 -2.65 13.33
C SER A 73 -3.09 -1.95 12.35
N TYR A 74 -4.38 -1.88 12.67
CA TYR A 74 -5.36 -1.16 11.84
C TYR A 74 -5.01 0.34 11.73
N GLU A 75 -4.74 1.01 12.84
CA GLU A 75 -4.31 2.42 12.86
C GLU A 75 -2.97 2.62 12.11
N THR A 76 -2.08 1.62 12.17
CA THR A 76 -0.83 1.62 11.37
C THR A 76 -1.13 1.52 9.87
N LEU A 77 -2.10 0.71 9.45
CA LEU A 77 -2.55 0.64 8.05
C LEU A 77 -3.18 1.96 7.59
N GLU A 78 -3.98 2.63 8.43
CA GLU A 78 -4.50 3.97 8.13
C GLU A 78 -3.37 4.97 7.90
N HIS A 79 -2.33 4.92 8.74
CA HIS A 79 -1.16 5.79 8.59
C HIS A 79 -0.41 5.51 7.27
N ILE A 80 -0.16 4.23 6.95
CA ILE A 80 0.46 3.82 5.69
C ILE A 80 -0.37 4.29 4.48
N TYR A 81 -1.69 4.20 4.56
CA TYR A 81 -2.57 4.70 3.52
C TYR A 81 -2.38 6.21 3.28
N VAL A 82 -2.35 7.01 4.35
CA VAL A 82 -2.10 8.47 4.27
C VAL A 82 -0.71 8.79 3.69
N LEU A 83 0.31 7.98 4.03
CA LEU A 83 1.64 8.10 3.41
C LEU A 83 1.58 7.85 1.90
N SER A 84 0.87 6.80 1.48
CA SER A 84 0.70 6.46 0.06
C SER A 84 -0.05 7.54 -0.73
N GLU A 85 -1.07 8.16 -0.14
CA GLU A 85 -1.75 9.31 -0.73
C GLU A 85 -0.79 10.49 -0.92
N THR A 86 0.05 10.76 0.08
CA THR A 86 1.05 11.84 -0.02
C THR A 86 2.09 11.55 -1.11
N ILE A 87 2.52 10.29 -1.24
CA ILE A 87 3.43 9.85 -2.31
C ILE A 87 2.78 10.10 -3.68
N MET A 88 1.55 9.63 -3.88
CA MET A 88 0.81 9.80 -5.13
C MET A 88 0.55 11.28 -5.45
N ASN A 89 0.13 12.07 -4.46
CA ASN A 89 -0.16 13.50 -4.63
C ASN A 89 1.10 14.30 -5.01
N SER A 90 2.30 13.90 -4.51
CA SER A 90 3.54 14.59 -4.86
C SER A 90 3.86 14.51 -6.35
N ALA A 91 3.64 13.36 -7.01
CA ALA A 91 3.84 13.20 -8.45
C ALA A 91 2.96 14.13 -9.29
N LEU A 92 1.85 14.60 -8.71
CA LEU A 92 0.89 15.53 -9.32
C LEU A 92 1.03 16.97 -8.80
N ASN A 93 1.96 17.24 -7.91
CA ASN A 93 2.09 18.51 -7.17
C ASN A 93 0.78 18.94 -6.48
N LYS A 94 0.01 17.96 -5.99
CA LYS A 94 -1.23 18.22 -5.25
C LYS A 94 -0.96 18.51 -3.79
N VAL A 95 -1.77 19.41 -3.23
CA VAL A 95 -1.70 19.78 -1.81
C VAL A 95 -2.23 18.64 -0.93
N ASN A 96 -1.52 18.35 0.15
CA ASN A 96 -1.93 17.42 1.21
C ASN A 96 -2.44 18.23 2.41
N ASN A 97 -3.73 18.22 2.65
CA ASN A 97 -4.33 18.89 3.82
C ASN A 97 -4.01 18.12 5.11
N ARG A 98 -3.69 18.87 6.16
CA ARG A 98 -3.41 18.31 7.51
C ARG A 98 -4.15 19.16 8.58
N PRO A 99 -4.83 18.54 9.54
CA PRO A 99 -5.05 17.08 9.65
C PRO A 99 -5.76 16.52 8.41
N THR A 100 -5.50 15.25 8.10
CA THR A 100 -6.22 14.54 7.04
C THR A 100 -7.65 14.35 7.50
N GLU A 101 -8.62 14.61 6.62
CA GLU A 101 -10.01 14.29 6.87
C GLU A 101 -10.16 12.77 7.04
N LYS A 102 -10.64 12.36 8.21
CA LYS A 102 -10.77 10.94 8.53
C LYS A 102 -12.12 10.44 8.04
N THR A 103 -12.15 9.85 6.87
CA THR A 103 -13.27 9.01 6.43
C THR A 103 -12.94 7.57 6.85
N PRO A 104 -13.77 6.93 7.70
CA PRO A 104 -13.56 5.54 8.08
C PRO A 104 -13.46 4.64 6.84
N LYS A 105 -12.46 3.80 6.79
CA LYS A 105 -12.22 2.85 5.68
C LYS A 105 -12.17 1.43 6.24
N SER A 106 -12.67 0.48 5.49
CA SER A 106 -12.45 -0.92 5.81
C SER A 106 -10.98 -1.29 5.58
N TYR A 107 -10.54 -2.39 6.20
CA TYR A 107 -9.22 -2.96 5.94
C TYR A 107 -8.94 -3.18 4.45
N ASN A 108 -9.93 -3.66 3.70
CA ASN A 108 -9.79 -3.89 2.25
C ASN A 108 -9.59 -2.59 1.49
N GLU A 109 -10.33 -1.53 1.82
CA GLU A 109 -10.16 -0.20 1.20
C GLU A 109 -8.79 0.40 1.52
N LEU A 110 -8.29 0.25 2.75
CA LEU A 110 -6.94 0.70 3.11
C LEU A 110 -5.87 -0.05 2.31
N ARG A 111 -5.99 -1.38 2.23
CA ARG A 111 -5.05 -2.23 1.51
C ARG A 111 -5.04 -1.94 0.02
N GLU A 112 -6.20 -1.98 -0.62
CA GLU A 112 -6.35 -1.72 -2.05
C GLU A 112 -5.94 -0.29 -2.40
N GLY A 113 -6.45 0.71 -1.69
CA GLY A 113 -6.14 2.11 -1.92
C GLY A 113 -4.65 2.41 -1.80
N THR A 114 -3.96 1.83 -0.82
CA THR A 114 -2.51 1.98 -0.67
C THR A 114 -1.76 1.44 -1.90
N LEU A 115 -2.06 0.22 -2.33
CA LEU A 115 -1.40 -0.39 -3.48
C LEU A 115 -1.70 0.37 -4.77
N MET A 116 -2.94 0.82 -4.97
CA MET A 116 -3.32 1.61 -6.15
C MET A 116 -2.68 2.99 -6.16
N ASN A 117 -2.50 3.65 -5.00
CA ASN A 117 -1.78 4.92 -4.91
C ASN A 117 -0.31 4.75 -5.34
N LEU A 118 0.36 3.69 -4.89
CA LEU A 118 1.74 3.39 -5.28
C LEU A 118 1.84 3.07 -6.77
N GLN A 119 0.91 2.30 -7.32
CA GLN A 119 0.87 1.99 -8.75
C GLN A 119 0.71 3.28 -9.57
N LYS A 120 -0.24 4.12 -9.19
CA LYS A 120 -0.48 5.39 -9.86
C LYS A 120 0.74 6.32 -9.81
N PHE A 121 1.44 6.37 -8.68
CA PHE A 121 2.70 7.09 -8.57
C PHE A 121 3.71 6.54 -9.59
N ASN A 122 3.89 5.22 -9.67
CA ASN A 122 4.81 4.57 -10.59
C ASN A 122 4.47 4.86 -12.05
N ASP A 123 3.19 4.82 -12.42
CA ASP A 123 2.75 5.12 -13.78
C ASP A 123 3.09 6.55 -14.18
N ILE A 124 2.92 7.51 -13.26
CA ILE A 124 3.27 8.91 -13.49
C ILE A 124 4.78 9.10 -13.57
N ILE A 125 5.56 8.49 -12.67
CA ILE A 125 7.02 8.63 -12.63
C ILE A 125 7.67 8.10 -13.91
N LEU A 126 7.19 7.00 -14.47
CA LEU A 126 7.72 6.45 -15.73
C LEU A 126 7.60 7.41 -16.92
N SER A 127 6.69 8.36 -16.89
CA SER A 127 6.54 9.40 -17.92
C SER A 127 7.46 10.61 -17.71
N LYS A 128 8.26 10.64 -16.62
CA LYS A 128 9.10 11.76 -16.22
C LYS A 128 10.55 11.59 -16.69
N ASN A 129 11.28 12.69 -16.72
CA ASN A 129 12.73 12.74 -16.83
C ASN A 129 13.35 13.36 -15.57
N GLU A 130 14.67 13.49 -15.51
CA GLU A 130 15.37 14.05 -14.34
C GLU A 130 14.97 15.50 -14.02
N ASP A 131 14.74 16.32 -15.03
CA ASP A 131 14.32 17.71 -14.84
C ASP A 131 12.87 17.78 -14.33
N ASP A 132 12.02 16.84 -14.72
CA ASP A 132 10.69 16.70 -14.14
C ASP A 132 10.75 16.35 -12.66
N LEU A 133 11.67 15.45 -12.25
CA LEU A 133 11.85 15.08 -10.84
C LEU A 133 12.22 16.29 -9.96
N LYS A 134 13.03 17.20 -10.47
CA LYS A 134 13.38 18.47 -9.76
C LYS A 134 12.17 19.36 -9.50
N ARG A 135 11.13 19.24 -10.34
CA ARG A 135 9.88 20.03 -10.22
C ARG A 135 8.84 19.41 -9.29
N ILE A 136 9.00 18.13 -8.94
CA ILE A 136 8.10 17.46 -7.99
C ILE A 136 8.28 18.08 -6.60
N LYS A 137 7.16 18.44 -5.96
CA LYS A 137 7.11 19.00 -4.61
C LYS A 137 6.13 18.21 -3.74
N ILE A 138 6.48 18.08 -2.48
CA ILE A 138 5.55 17.62 -1.45
C ILE A 138 4.95 18.88 -0.81
N ILE A 139 3.68 19.11 -1.01
CA ILE A 139 3.00 20.31 -0.53
C ILE A 139 2.04 19.93 0.59
N PHE A 140 2.21 20.51 1.76
CA PHE A 140 1.30 20.38 2.90
C PHE A 140 0.62 21.69 3.18
N ASN A 141 -0.70 21.63 3.41
CA ASN A 141 -1.49 22.72 3.97
C ASN A 141 -1.91 22.36 5.39
N ARG A 142 -1.54 23.19 6.36
CA ARG A 142 -1.93 23.05 7.78
C ARG A 142 -2.69 24.29 8.21
N GLY A 143 -4.03 24.21 8.17
CA GLY A 143 -4.89 25.32 8.59
C GLY A 143 -4.67 26.61 7.79
N GLY A 144 -4.54 26.51 6.47
CA GLY A 144 -4.29 27.65 5.57
C GLY A 144 -2.82 28.03 5.40
N ARG A 145 -1.90 27.36 6.10
CA ARG A 145 -0.44 27.59 5.93
C ARG A 145 0.14 26.50 5.06
N GLU A 146 0.62 26.87 3.88
CA GLU A 146 1.29 25.93 2.98
C GLU A 146 2.80 25.87 3.24
N ALA A 147 3.34 24.64 3.19
CA ALA A 147 4.77 24.37 3.19
C ALA A 147 5.09 23.41 2.05
N SER A 148 6.14 23.71 1.29
CA SER A 148 6.56 22.92 0.13
C SER A 148 7.97 22.39 0.34
N PHE A 149 8.18 21.11 0.04
CA PHE A 149 9.43 20.40 0.21
C PHE A 149 9.89 19.78 -1.10
N PRO A 150 11.22 19.71 -1.35
CA PRO A 150 11.75 19.07 -2.55
C PRO A 150 11.54 17.55 -2.52
N PHE A 151 11.66 16.91 -3.69
CA PHE A 151 11.52 15.48 -3.87
C PHE A 151 12.37 14.62 -2.92
N TRP A 152 13.56 15.10 -2.52
CA TRP A 152 14.42 14.42 -1.54
C TRP A 152 13.69 14.06 -0.24
N ASN A 153 12.79 14.94 0.22
CA ASN A 153 12.03 14.69 1.43
C ASN A 153 10.99 13.58 1.26
N LEU A 154 10.59 13.25 0.03
CA LEU A 154 9.73 12.09 -0.22
C LEU A 154 10.47 10.78 0.05
N LEU A 155 11.75 10.71 -0.34
CA LEU A 155 12.57 9.50 -0.20
C LEU A 155 12.81 9.15 1.28
N ASN A 156 13.33 10.13 2.05
CA ASN A 156 13.64 9.92 3.48
C ASN A 156 12.44 10.13 4.42
N GLY A 157 11.36 10.73 3.94
CA GLY A 157 10.09 10.87 4.65
C GLY A 157 9.12 9.75 4.29
N GLN A 158 8.12 10.05 3.48
CA GLN A 158 6.97 9.17 3.25
C GLN A 158 7.33 7.77 2.78
N ILE A 159 8.32 7.62 1.90
CA ILE A 159 8.72 6.31 1.37
C ILE A 159 9.43 5.48 2.45
N ALA A 160 10.41 6.07 3.15
CA ALA A 160 11.12 5.40 4.23
C ALA A 160 10.20 5.06 5.41
N ASP A 161 9.30 6.00 5.78
CA ASP A 161 8.32 5.82 6.84
C ASP A 161 7.33 4.68 6.50
N MET A 162 6.89 4.60 5.25
CA MET A 162 6.05 3.50 4.79
C MET A 162 6.75 2.14 4.90
N ILE A 163 8.06 2.05 4.59
CA ILE A 163 8.85 0.82 4.76
C ILE A 163 8.93 0.46 6.24
N TYR A 164 9.20 1.44 7.10
CA TYR A 164 9.29 1.27 8.56
C TYR A 164 7.98 0.70 9.12
N HIS A 165 6.84 1.31 8.81
CA HIS A 165 5.53 0.87 9.28
C HIS A 165 5.09 -0.47 8.67
N THR A 166 5.46 -0.75 7.43
CA THR A 166 5.24 -2.08 6.83
C THR A 166 5.98 -3.16 7.61
N GLY A 167 7.19 -2.87 8.08
CA GLY A 167 7.95 -3.77 8.96
C GLY A 167 7.26 -4.01 10.32
N GLN A 168 6.59 -3.00 10.88
CA GLN A 168 5.78 -3.16 12.09
C GLN A 168 4.61 -4.12 11.86
N ILE A 169 3.86 -4.00 10.77
CA ILE A 169 2.78 -4.94 10.42
C ILE A 169 3.32 -6.37 10.33
N VAL A 170 4.50 -6.58 9.71
CA VAL A 170 5.15 -7.89 9.64
C VAL A 170 5.46 -8.44 11.04
N SER A 171 5.94 -7.60 11.95
CA SER A 171 6.23 -7.98 13.34
C SER A 171 4.96 -8.31 14.11
N PHE A 172 3.94 -7.47 14.02
CA PHE A 172 2.69 -7.61 14.74
C PHE A 172 1.96 -8.90 14.35
N ARG A 173 1.82 -9.18 13.05
CA ARG A 173 1.18 -10.41 12.58
C ARG A 173 1.94 -11.70 12.93
N ARG A 174 3.26 -11.62 13.16
CA ARG A 174 4.02 -12.75 13.72
C ARG A 174 3.66 -13.01 15.16
N THR A 175 3.48 -11.94 15.93
CA THR A 175 3.09 -12.03 17.34
C THR A 175 1.68 -12.60 17.50
N THR A 176 0.76 -12.30 16.60
CA THR A 176 -0.61 -12.85 16.62
C THR A 176 -0.71 -14.28 16.05
N GLY A 177 0.39 -14.85 15.57
CA GLY A 177 0.41 -16.21 15.01
C GLY A 177 -0.02 -16.32 13.55
N ASN A 178 -0.10 -15.18 12.83
CA ASN A 178 -0.42 -15.12 11.41
C ASN A 178 0.77 -14.57 10.59
N PRO A 179 1.92 -15.28 10.51
CA PRO A 179 3.09 -14.80 9.77
C PRO A 179 2.80 -14.63 8.28
N ILE A 180 3.63 -13.83 7.59
CA ILE A 180 3.58 -13.73 6.14
C ILE A 180 3.72 -15.11 5.51
N GLN A 181 3.01 -15.33 4.40
CA GLN A 181 3.06 -16.58 3.63
C GLN A 181 4.50 -17.03 3.34
N LYS A 182 4.75 -18.33 3.49
CA LYS A 182 6.03 -18.95 3.10
C LYS A 182 6.30 -18.73 1.60
N GLY A 183 7.57 -18.58 1.25
CA GLY A 183 8.00 -18.40 -0.14
C GLY A 183 8.06 -16.94 -0.61
N VAL A 184 7.61 -15.97 0.19
CA VAL A 184 7.82 -14.54 -0.09
C VAL A 184 9.31 -14.20 0.05
N ASN A 185 9.94 -13.79 -1.05
CA ASN A 185 11.34 -13.41 -1.09
C ASN A 185 11.48 -11.92 -1.44
N VAL A 186 11.65 -11.08 -0.41
CA VAL A 186 11.75 -9.62 -0.56
C VAL A 186 13.03 -9.16 -1.28
N PHE A 187 14.08 -9.99 -1.30
CA PHE A 187 15.32 -9.69 -2.02
C PHE A 187 15.12 -9.85 -3.53
N LEU A 188 14.50 -10.94 -3.95
CA LEU A 188 14.22 -11.20 -5.36
C LEU A 188 12.95 -10.52 -5.86
N GLY A 189 12.05 -10.09 -4.97
CA GLY A 189 10.74 -9.56 -5.35
C GLY A 189 9.83 -10.62 -5.99
N LYS A 190 10.02 -11.89 -5.64
CA LYS A 190 9.30 -13.04 -6.18
C LYS A 190 8.73 -13.90 -5.06
N THR A 191 7.58 -14.51 -5.33
CA THR A 191 6.93 -15.39 -4.37
C THR A 191 6.72 -16.78 -4.96
N LYS A 192 7.29 -17.79 -4.30
CA LYS A 192 7.00 -19.19 -4.61
C LYS A 192 5.79 -19.62 -3.79
N LEU A 193 4.66 -19.78 -4.44
CA LEU A 193 3.48 -20.37 -3.79
C LEU A 193 3.78 -21.85 -3.57
N SER A 194 3.71 -22.34 -2.32
CA SER A 194 3.67 -23.77 -2.05
C SER A 194 2.33 -24.32 -2.51
N ASN A 195 2.35 -25.32 -3.37
CA ASN A 195 1.20 -26.14 -3.70
C ASN A 195 0.68 -26.86 -2.46
#